data_adbd2b1bbb165435d0220d32dc96c211
#
_entry.id   adbd2b1bbb165435d0220d32dc96c211
#
_cell.length_a   1.000
_cell.length_b   1.000
_cell.length_c   1.000
_cell.angle_alpha   90.00
_cell.angle_beta   90.00
_cell.angle_gamma   90.00
#
_symmetry.space_group_name_H-M   'P 1'
#
loop_
_entity.id
_entity.type
_entity.pdbx_description
1 polymer ?
#
loop_
_entity_poly.entity_id
_entity_poly.type
_entity_poly.pdbx_seq_one_letter_code
_entity_poly.pdbx_strand_id
1 'polypeptide(L)'
;MSHTIRLTVGQALVRFLGQQYSERDGRRQRLVTGMFGIFGHGNVCGVGQALLEDQVAFESSGAQDQLGGGHLPYYLIRNEQSGVHAATAYARTRNRLQVMSVTTSIGPGATNMVTGAALATTNRIPVLLFPSDQFASRIPDPVLQQLETPQTLDTAVTDCFRPVSRFFDRINRPEQLIPSLMNAMRVLTDPADTGAVTIALPQDVQAEAFDWPVRFFDERTWHVGRPVPESAALARAIEVIRSARRPLIVAGGGVVYAEASEQLRAFASATGVPVADTHAGKGAINWDHPSAVGGIGSTGTSAANTLARDADVVIGIGTRYSDFTTASHTVFANPEVRFVNINTLGFDGLKHGATLLQADAREALTALTAALDGWAVDPAYRARVSELAADWARVTDECYHRGHGPLPAQTEVFGALNELMGPKDVVINAAGSMPGDLQCLWRASTPEQYHVEYAYSCMGYEIPAAIGVKLAVGDAHEVVAIVGDGTYQMLPMEIATAVSEGLKIIYVLLNNHGFASIGALSQSRGSQRFGTSYRMRRGGPGGRLDGAEVPFDLAANAASWGAE
;
A
#
# COMPACT_ATOMS: atom_id res chain seq x y z
N MET A 1 45.27 8.70 6.48
CA MET A 1 44.78 7.32 6.29
C MET A 1 43.28 7.36 6.45
N SER A 2 42.50 6.84 5.51
CA SER A 2 41.03 6.74 5.68
C SER A 2 40.77 5.82 6.87
N HIS A 3 40.04 6.32 7.87
CA HIS A 3 39.68 5.52 9.04
C HIS A 3 38.67 4.45 8.59
N THR A 4 39.02 3.17 8.68
CA THR A 4 38.17 2.04 8.32
C THR A 4 37.85 1.18 9.54
N ILE A 5 36.74 0.46 9.46
CA ILE A 5 36.34 -0.56 10.43
C ILE A 5 36.08 -1.88 9.67
N ARG A 6 36.58 -2.99 10.22
CA ARG A 6 36.40 -4.29 9.62
C ARG A 6 35.10 -4.94 10.10
N LEU A 7 34.17 -5.14 9.19
CA LEU A 7 32.87 -5.76 9.44
C LEU A 7 32.52 -6.69 8.27
N THR A 8 31.66 -7.67 8.52
CA THR A 8 31.03 -8.44 7.43
C THR A 8 30.03 -7.56 6.67
N VAL A 9 29.64 -7.99 5.48
CA VAL A 9 28.60 -7.32 4.68
C VAL A 9 27.28 -7.26 5.46
N GLY A 10 26.87 -8.36 6.13
CA GLY A 10 25.69 -8.40 6.98
C GLY A 10 25.73 -7.38 8.12
N GLN A 11 26.85 -7.29 8.84
CA GLN A 11 27.06 -6.32 9.92
C GLN A 11 27.04 -4.88 9.39
N ALA A 12 27.68 -4.64 8.25
CA ALA A 12 27.69 -3.32 7.61
C ALA A 12 26.28 -2.89 7.15
N LEU A 13 25.51 -3.83 6.61
CA LEU A 13 24.12 -3.59 6.20
C LEU A 13 23.27 -3.16 7.39
N VAL A 14 23.21 -3.97 8.46
CA VAL A 14 22.38 -3.70 9.64
C VAL A 14 22.76 -2.36 10.27
N ARG A 15 24.07 -2.12 10.47
CA ARG A 15 24.57 -0.86 11.02
C ARG A 15 24.23 0.35 10.15
N PHE A 16 24.33 0.23 8.82
CA PHE A 16 23.96 1.32 7.90
C PHE A 16 22.47 1.65 8.02
N LEU A 17 21.60 0.64 7.96
CA LEU A 17 20.16 0.84 8.00
C LEU A 17 19.70 1.50 9.30
N GLY A 18 20.35 1.16 10.42
CA GLY A 18 20.13 1.75 11.71
C GLY A 18 20.41 3.27 11.80
N GLN A 19 21.15 3.86 10.86
CA GLN A 19 21.56 5.25 10.86
C GLN A 19 20.88 6.12 9.82
N GLN A 20 19.81 5.63 9.17
CA GLN A 20 19.10 6.37 8.13
C GLN A 20 17.84 7.02 8.67
N TYR A 21 17.63 8.28 8.34
CA TYR A 21 16.48 9.08 8.75
C TYR A 21 15.83 9.73 7.53
N SER A 22 14.52 9.88 7.56
CA SER A 22 13.78 10.76 6.66
C SER A 22 13.40 12.05 7.37
N GLU A 23 13.25 13.11 6.61
CA GLU A 23 12.76 14.39 7.13
C GLU A 23 11.80 15.01 6.12
N ARG A 24 10.66 15.50 6.61
CA ARG A 24 9.72 16.34 5.86
C ARG A 24 9.07 17.36 6.79
N ASP A 25 9.03 18.62 6.37
CA ASP A 25 8.42 19.72 7.10
C ASP A 25 9.03 19.92 8.53
N GLY A 26 10.33 19.70 8.69
CA GLY A 26 11.03 19.80 9.98
C GLY A 26 10.83 18.60 10.91
N ARG A 27 10.10 17.58 10.52
CA ARG A 27 9.90 16.34 11.29
C ARG A 27 10.87 15.27 10.81
N ARG A 28 11.86 14.99 11.65
CA ARG A 28 12.85 13.95 11.43
C ARG A 28 12.45 12.66 12.13
N GLN A 29 12.60 11.52 11.45
CA GLN A 29 12.25 10.19 11.96
C GLN A 29 13.14 9.11 11.35
N ARG A 30 13.23 7.95 12.01
CA ARG A 30 13.94 6.79 11.45
C ARG A 30 13.32 6.42 10.11
N LEU A 31 14.15 6.22 9.08
CA LEU A 31 13.66 5.78 7.76
C LEU A 31 13.38 4.27 7.75
N VAL A 32 14.36 3.45 8.19
CA VAL A 32 14.19 2.00 8.26
C VAL A 32 13.94 1.61 9.72
N THR A 33 12.75 1.10 10.02
CA THR A 33 12.26 0.91 11.39
C THR A 33 12.29 -0.54 11.85
N GLY A 34 12.62 -1.50 10.99
CA GLY A 34 12.74 -2.90 11.34
C GLY A 34 12.92 -3.79 10.12
N MET A 35 13.10 -5.08 10.38
CA MET A 35 13.28 -6.10 9.36
C MET A 35 12.38 -7.31 9.61
N PHE A 36 11.46 -7.58 8.69
CA PHE A 36 10.76 -8.86 8.64
C PHE A 36 11.64 -9.92 7.98
N GLY A 37 11.48 -11.18 8.35
CA GLY A 37 12.21 -12.20 7.63
C GLY A 37 11.94 -13.63 8.04
N ILE A 38 12.47 -14.53 7.21
CA ILE A 38 12.62 -15.96 7.50
C ILE A 38 14.08 -16.30 7.23
N PHE A 39 14.74 -16.94 8.20
CA PHE A 39 16.10 -17.42 8.01
C PHE A 39 16.11 -18.81 7.40
N GLY A 40 16.98 -18.99 6.44
CA GLY A 40 17.41 -20.26 5.91
C GLY A 40 18.94 -20.24 5.73
N HIS A 41 19.51 -21.24 5.07
CA HIS A 41 20.97 -21.32 4.89
C HIS A 41 21.53 -20.13 4.10
N GLY A 42 20.70 -19.42 3.32
CA GLY A 42 21.14 -18.28 2.51
C GLY A 42 21.40 -17.00 3.30
N ASN A 43 20.80 -16.79 4.47
CA ASN A 43 20.89 -15.51 5.21
C ASN A 43 21.15 -15.67 6.71
N VAL A 44 21.02 -16.87 7.30
CA VAL A 44 21.13 -17.04 8.75
C VAL A 44 22.53 -16.70 9.29
N CYS A 45 23.60 -17.08 8.57
CA CYS A 45 24.98 -16.81 8.99
C CYS A 45 25.49 -15.41 8.61
N GLY A 46 24.78 -14.69 7.73
CA GLY A 46 25.11 -13.33 7.31
C GLY A 46 24.24 -12.29 8.01
N VAL A 47 23.13 -11.93 7.37
CA VAL A 47 22.19 -10.93 7.90
C VAL A 47 21.59 -11.37 9.23
N GLY A 48 21.25 -12.67 9.40
CA GLY A 48 20.67 -13.18 10.64
C GLY A 48 21.60 -13.02 11.84
N GLN A 49 22.87 -13.39 11.67
CA GLN A 49 23.88 -13.21 12.73
C GLN A 49 24.09 -11.74 13.06
N ALA A 50 24.11 -10.85 12.04
CA ALA A 50 24.27 -9.41 12.25
C ALA A 50 23.09 -8.78 13.02
N LEU A 51 21.86 -9.23 12.75
CA LEU A 51 20.68 -8.80 13.50
C LEU A 51 20.70 -9.26 14.95
N LEU A 52 21.17 -10.50 15.22
CA LEU A 52 21.33 -10.99 16.59
C LEU A 52 22.38 -10.15 17.35
N GLU A 53 23.50 -9.85 16.73
CA GLU A 53 24.55 -9.02 17.36
C GLU A 53 24.06 -7.61 17.66
N ASP A 54 23.27 -7.03 16.77
CA ASP A 54 22.63 -5.72 16.96
C ASP A 54 21.62 -5.75 18.11
N GLN A 55 20.79 -6.81 18.20
CA GLN A 55 19.85 -7.02 19.31
C GLN A 55 20.58 -7.12 20.66
N VAL A 56 21.65 -7.94 20.73
CA VAL A 56 22.45 -8.11 21.96
C VAL A 56 23.11 -6.79 22.37
N ALA A 57 23.61 -6.02 21.41
CA ALA A 57 24.18 -4.71 21.68
C ALA A 57 23.14 -3.73 22.23
N PHE A 58 21.93 -3.73 21.65
CA PHE A 58 20.80 -2.93 22.13
C PHE A 58 20.41 -3.29 23.56
N GLU A 59 20.21 -4.56 23.88
CA GLU A 59 19.87 -5.05 25.22
C GLU A 59 20.95 -4.68 26.25
N SER A 60 22.21 -4.80 25.86
CA SER A 60 23.36 -4.46 26.71
C SER A 60 23.51 -2.96 26.95
N SER A 61 22.95 -2.11 26.09
CA SER A 61 22.98 -0.65 26.23
C SER A 61 22.05 -0.11 27.31
N GLY A 62 21.06 -0.92 27.74
CA GLY A 62 19.97 -0.50 28.64
C GLY A 62 18.97 0.48 28.03
N ALA A 63 18.99 0.68 26.70
CA ALA A 63 18.02 1.51 25.99
C ALA A 63 16.64 0.87 26.06
N GLN A 64 15.60 1.69 26.26
CA GLN A 64 14.19 1.24 26.29
C GLN A 64 13.46 1.50 24.96
N ASP A 65 13.93 2.46 24.20
CA ASP A 65 13.39 2.75 22.87
C ASP A 65 13.93 1.74 21.85
N GLN A 66 13.06 0.92 21.27
CA GLN A 66 13.42 -0.08 20.27
C GLN A 66 14.15 0.48 19.04
N LEU A 67 13.97 1.76 18.74
CA LEU A 67 14.68 2.45 17.66
C LEU A 67 15.88 3.28 18.17
N GLY A 68 16.14 3.23 19.48
CA GLY A 68 17.26 3.91 20.11
C GLY A 68 18.60 3.32 19.71
N GLY A 69 19.64 4.18 19.66
CA GLY A 69 21.01 3.74 19.38
C GLY A 69 21.24 3.16 17.98
N GLY A 70 20.27 3.27 17.07
CA GLY A 70 20.38 2.72 15.71
C GLY A 70 19.95 1.25 15.59
N HIS A 71 19.38 0.66 16.62
CA HIS A 71 18.88 -0.72 16.61
C HIS A 71 17.86 -0.98 15.49
N LEU A 72 17.93 -2.17 14.87
CA LEU A 72 17.04 -2.63 13.79
C LEU A 72 16.25 -3.87 14.26
N PRO A 73 15.05 -3.72 14.85
CA PRO A 73 14.24 -4.84 15.33
C PRO A 73 13.97 -5.87 14.23
N TYR A 74 14.02 -7.16 14.60
CA TYR A 74 13.68 -8.28 13.72
C TYR A 74 12.33 -8.87 14.08
N TYR A 75 11.49 -9.13 13.06
CA TYR A 75 10.16 -9.72 13.19
C TYR A 75 10.06 -11.00 12.39
N LEU A 76 9.82 -12.12 13.06
CA LEU A 76 9.69 -13.44 12.42
C LEU A 76 8.31 -13.59 11.79
N ILE A 77 8.29 -13.71 10.46
CA ILE A 77 7.08 -14.02 9.66
C ILE A 77 6.99 -15.51 9.35
N ARG A 78 5.83 -15.94 8.82
CA ARG A 78 5.56 -17.35 8.46
C ARG A 78 5.59 -17.60 6.94
N ASN A 79 5.51 -16.53 6.15
CA ASN A 79 5.61 -16.57 4.69
C ASN A 79 6.26 -15.26 4.18
N GLU A 80 7.16 -15.37 3.22
CA GLU A 80 7.95 -14.23 2.73
C GLU A 80 7.09 -13.19 1.98
N GLN A 81 6.05 -13.63 1.26
CA GLN A 81 5.06 -12.71 0.65
C GLN A 81 4.38 -11.87 1.73
N SER A 82 4.01 -12.48 2.84
CA SER A 82 3.40 -11.80 3.98
C SER A 82 4.29 -10.71 4.56
N GLY A 83 5.59 -10.96 4.67
CA GLY A 83 6.54 -9.95 5.15
C GLY A 83 6.56 -8.71 4.25
N VAL A 84 6.49 -8.89 2.93
CA VAL A 84 6.43 -7.76 2.00
C VAL A 84 5.08 -7.04 2.09
N HIS A 85 3.97 -7.77 2.29
CA HIS A 85 2.65 -7.16 2.52
C HIS A 85 2.62 -6.32 3.80
N ALA A 86 3.14 -6.85 4.91
CA ALA A 86 3.24 -6.11 6.17
C ALA A 86 4.13 -4.86 6.03
N ALA A 87 5.29 -4.99 5.39
CA ALA A 87 6.19 -3.86 5.12
C ALA A 87 5.53 -2.79 4.24
N THR A 88 4.78 -3.20 3.21
CA THR A 88 4.02 -2.28 2.33
C THR A 88 2.94 -1.54 3.11
N ALA A 89 2.18 -2.27 3.95
CA ALA A 89 1.13 -1.68 4.77
C ALA A 89 1.69 -0.68 5.80
N TYR A 90 2.81 -1.03 6.44
CA TYR A 90 3.54 -0.13 7.35
C TYR A 90 3.92 1.18 6.66
N ALA A 91 4.60 1.10 5.52
CA ALA A 91 5.08 2.28 4.79
C ALA A 91 3.93 3.17 4.29
N ARG A 92 2.82 2.56 3.83
CA ARG A 92 1.61 3.28 3.47
C ARG A 92 1.05 4.07 4.65
N THR A 93 0.88 3.43 5.81
CA THR A 93 0.35 4.04 7.03
C THR A 93 1.25 5.16 7.54
N ARG A 94 2.55 5.09 7.27
CA ARG A 94 3.55 6.13 7.59
C ARG A 94 3.76 7.15 6.46
N ASN A 95 2.79 7.32 5.57
CA ASN A 95 2.82 8.28 4.45
C ASN A 95 4.10 8.19 3.60
N ARG A 96 4.66 6.96 3.45
CA ARG A 96 5.90 6.66 2.72
C ARG A 96 7.16 7.32 3.29
N LEU A 97 7.12 7.79 4.55
CA LEU A 97 8.26 8.44 5.23
C LEU A 97 9.07 7.49 6.09
N GLN A 98 8.52 6.32 6.41
CA GLN A 98 9.18 5.23 7.12
C GLN A 98 8.93 3.92 6.37
N VAL A 99 9.90 3.05 6.37
CA VAL A 99 9.84 1.76 5.67
C VAL A 99 10.28 0.62 6.59
N MET A 100 9.80 -0.58 6.28
CA MET A 100 10.34 -1.83 6.81
C MET A 100 11.16 -2.51 5.72
N SER A 101 12.17 -3.27 6.12
CA SER A 101 12.90 -4.17 5.24
C SER A 101 12.43 -5.61 5.39
N VAL A 102 12.75 -6.45 4.39
CA VAL A 102 12.42 -7.89 4.42
C VAL A 102 13.63 -8.67 3.94
N THR A 103 14.05 -9.69 4.70
CA THR A 103 15.12 -10.61 4.30
C THR A 103 14.60 -12.04 4.18
N THR A 104 15.12 -12.79 3.22
CA THR A 104 14.72 -14.17 2.98
C THR A 104 15.91 -15.03 2.59
N SER A 105 15.74 -16.34 2.71
CA SER A 105 16.67 -17.30 2.16
C SER A 105 16.69 -17.25 0.63
N ILE A 106 17.53 -18.07 0.03
CA ILE A 106 17.67 -18.21 -1.43
C ILE A 106 16.50 -18.99 -2.05
N GLY A 107 16.43 -19.02 -3.35
CA GLY A 107 15.52 -19.85 -4.12
C GLY A 107 14.05 -19.59 -3.80
N PRO A 108 13.32 -20.59 -3.22
CA PRO A 108 11.89 -20.46 -2.94
C PRO A 108 11.57 -19.31 -1.96
N GLY A 109 12.41 -19.07 -0.97
CA GLY A 109 12.24 -17.92 -0.07
C GLY A 109 12.29 -16.60 -0.81
N ALA A 110 13.25 -16.42 -1.71
CA ALA A 110 13.35 -15.24 -2.56
C ALA A 110 12.12 -15.12 -3.49
N THR A 111 11.73 -16.18 -4.21
CA THR A 111 10.61 -16.13 -5.16
C THR A 111 9.27 -15.84 -4.49
N ASN A 112 9.05 -16.29 -3.25
CA ASN A 112 7.83 -15.97 -2.51
C ASN A 112 7.62 -14.46 -2.30
N MET A 113 8.66 -13.63 -2.29
CA MET A 113 8.51 -12.19 -2.16
C MET A 113 8.04 -11.49 -3.45
N VAL A 114 8.10 -12.12 -4.62
CA VAL A 114 7.90 -11.46 -5.92
C VAL A 114 6.51 -10.83 -6.05
N THR A 115 5.46 -11.53 -5.62
CA THR A 115 4.11 -10.97 -5.60
C THR A 115 4.02 -9.71 -4.74
N GLY A 116 4.62 -9.72 -3.56
CA GLY A 116 4.67 -8.55 -2.68
C GLY A 116 5.47 -7.40 -3.26
N ALA A 117 6.59 -7.67 -3.92
CA ALA A 117 7.39 -6.65 -4.63
C ALA A 117 6.59 -5.99 -5.76
N ALA A 118 5.88 -6.79 -6.56
CA ALA A 118 5.00 -6.29 -7.63
C ALA A 118 3.88 -5.42 -7.06
N LEU A 119 3.26 -5.84 -5.96
CA LEU A 119 2.23 -5.08 -5.24
C LEU A 119 2.77 -3.73 -4.77
N ALA A 120 3.91 -3.70 -4.08
CA ALA A 120 4.53 -2.48 -3.58
C ALA A 120 4.86 -1.51 -4.74
N THR A 121 5.46 -2.01 -5.82
CA THR A 121 5.80 -1.23 -7.01
C THR A 121 4.57 -0.70 -7.74
N THR A 122 3.53 -1.53 -7.90
CA THR A 122 2.26 -1.12 -8.51
C THR A 122 1.59 -0.01 -7.71
N ASN A 123 1.64 -0.09 -6.38
CA ASN A 123 1.06 0.92 -5.49
C ASN A 123 1.99 2.13 -5.24
N ARG A 124 3.25 2.08 -5.70
CA ARG A 124 4.29 3.08 -5.41
C ARG A 124 4.49 3.28 -3.91
N ILE A 125 4.60 2.17 -3.19
CA ILE A 125 4.89 2.17 -1.76
C ILE A 125 6.32 1.67 -1.55
N PRO A 126 7.17 2.42 -0.85
CA PRO A 126 8.57 2.03 -0.63
C PRO A 126 8.68 0.82 0.29
N VAL A 127 9.38 -0.21 -0.16
CA VAL A 127 9.80 -1.36 0.65
C VAL A 127 11.21 -1.78 0.29
N LEU A 128 11.99 -2.27 1.24
CA LEU A 128 13.39 -2.65 1.04
C LEU A 128 13.55 -4.16 1.19
N LEU A 129 13.95 -4.84 0.11
CA LEU A 129 13.99 -6.29 0.03
C LEU A 129 15.44 -6.79 -0.10
N PHE A 130 15.79 -7.76 0.73
CA PHE A 130 17.08 -8.42 0.76
C PHE A 130 16.91 -9.95 0.55
N PRO A 131 16.53 -10.39 -0.66
CA PRO A 131 16.59 -11.81 -0.98
C PRO A 131 18.04 -12.28 -0.97
N SER A 132 18.30 -13.45 -0.39
CA SER A 132 19.59 -14.09 -0.58
C SER A 132 19.71 -14.66 -1.98
N ASP A 133 20.93 -14.80 -2.45
CA ASP A 133 21.24 -15.24 -3.81
C ASP A 133 22.30 -16.34 -3.82
N GLN A 134 22.53 -16.90 -4.99
CA GLN A 134 23.58 -17.91 -5.21
C GLN A 134 24.95 -17.36 -4.81
N PHE A 135 25.92 -18.28 -4.62
CA PHE A 135 27.30 -17.90 -4.34
C PHE A 135 27.87 -17.04 -5.46
N ALA A 136 28.37 -15.85 -5.13
CA ALA A 136 29.03 -14.97 -6.09
C ALA A 136 30.30 -15.62 -6.66
N SER A 137 31.01 -16.43 -5.89
CA SER A 137 32.18 -17.18 -6.31
C SER A 137 31.87 -18.28 -7.34
N ARG A 138 30.62 -18.80 -7.35
CA ARG A 138 30.16 -19.91 -8.21
C ARG A 138 30.97 -21.21 -8.09
N ILE A 139 31.79 -21.32 -7.06
CA ILE A 139 32.59 -22.53 -6.83
C ILE A 139 31.73 -23.74 -6.46
N PRO A 140 30.75 -23.64 -5.53
CA PRO A 140 29.84 -24.75 -5.22
C PRO A 140 28.70 -24.80 -6.23
N ASP A 141 28.84 -25.50 -7.31
CA ASP A 141 27.92 -25.63 -8.42
C ASP A 141 27.40 -27.08 -8.58
N PRO A 142 26.06 -27.31 -8.69
CA PRO A 142 24.95 -26.42 -8.32
C PRO A 142 24.70 -26.39 -6.81
N VAL A 143 24.29 -25.26 -6.28
CA VAL A 143 23.95 -25.11 -4.85
C VAL A 143 22.48 -25.43 -4.63
N LEU A 144 22.12 -25.96 -3.44
CA LEU A 144 20.75 -26.20 -3.02
C LEU A 144 19.88 -24.94 -3.23
N GLN A 145 18.69 -25.12 -3.80
CA GLN A 145 17.71 -24.04 -4.07
C GLN A 145 18.17 -23.00 -5.10
N GLN A 146 19.15 -23.31 -5.94
CA GLN A 146 19.60 -22.47 -7.06
C GLN A 146 19.07 -23.00 -8.39
N LEU A 147 18.99 -22.11 -9.38
CA LEU A 147 18.74 -22.51 -10.75
C LEU A 147 20.06 -23.00 -11.39
N GLU A 148 19.93 -24.02 -12.21
CA GLU A 148 20.98 -24.47 -13.11
C GLU A 148 20.48 -24.35 -14.55
N THR A 149 21.24 -23.65 -15.38
CA THR A 149 20.86 -23.41 -16.79
C THR A 149 22.08 -23.59 -17.69
N PRO A 150 21.95 -24.35 -18.79
CA PRO A 150 23.07 -24.57 -19.71
C PRO A 150 23.41 -23.34 -20.56
N GLN A 151 22.55 -22.31 -20.58
CA GLN A 151 22.75 -21.13 -21.41
C GLN A 151 23.71 -20.13 -20.79
N THR A 152 23.77 -20.03 -19.46
CA THR A 152 24.62 -19.07 -18.75
C THR A 152 24.78 -19.45 -17.29
N LEU A 153 25.95 -19.17 -16.73
CA LEU A 153 26.22 -19.30 -15.30
C LEU A 153 25.78 -18.05 -14.50
N ASP A 154 25.26 -17.01 -15.18
CA ASP A 154 24.89 -15.73 -14.56
C ASP A 154 23.40 -15.61 -14.24
N THR A 155 22.58 -16.60 -14.61
CA THR A 155 21.15 -16.63 -14.27
C THR A 155 20.95 -16.99 -12.80
N ALA A 156 20.29 -16.10 -12.06
CA ALA A 156 19.90 -16.36 -10.68
C ALA A 156 18.39 -16.20 -10.51
N VAL A 157 17.83 -16.89 -9.49
CA VAL A 157 16.41 -16.77 -9.12
C VAL A 157 16.00 -15.32 -8.91
N THR A 158 16.87 -14.51 -8.31
CA THR A 158 16.60 -13.11 -8.00
C THR A 158 16.45 -12.21 -9.22
N ASP A 159 16.80 -12.67 -10.43
CA ASP A 159 16.53 -11.90 -11.67
C ASP A 159 15.03 -11.67 -11.90
N CYS A 160 14.13 -12.48 -11.31
CA CYS A 160 12.68 -12.27 -11.36
C CYS A 160 12.22 -10.97 -10.67
N PHE A 161 13.06 -10.36 -9.82
CA PHE A 161 12.75 -9.07 -9.20
C PHE A 161 12.96 -7.87 -10.13
N ARG A 162 13.73 -7.99 -11.21
CA ARG A 162 14.02 -6.87 -12.12
C ARG A 162 12.76 -6.16 -12.64
N PRO A 163 11.75 -6.86 -13.18
CA PRO A 163 10.54 -6.21 -13.69
C PRO A 163 9.59 -5.70 -12.60
N VAL A 164 9.75 -6.14 -11.36
CA VAL A 164 8.84 -5.80 -10.25
C VAL A 164 9.45 -4.85 -9.23
N SER A 165 10.69 -4.39 -9.44
CA SER A 165 11.39 -3.46 -8.57
C SER A 165 11.64 -2.11 -9.26
N ARG A 166 11.63 -1.03 -8.49
CA ARG A 166 12.07 0.30 -8.95
C ARG A 166 13.59 0.45 -8.98
N PHE A 167 14.25 -0.31 -8.13
CA PHE A 167 15.69 -0.46 -8.16
C PHE A 167 16.04 -1.90 -7.82
N PHE A 168 16.93 -2.48 -8.59
CA PHE A 168 17.46 -3.82 -8.39
C PHE A 168 18.99 -3.78 -8.50
N ASP A 169 19.67 -4.41 -7.54
CA ASP A 169 21.10 -4.68 -7.63
C ASP A 169 21.43 -6.04 -7.00
N ARG A 170 22.60 -6.59 -7.34
CA ARG A 170 23.17 -7.83 -6.78
C ARG A 170 24.58 -7.54 -6.28
N ILE A 171 24.83 -7.82 -5.01
CA ILE A 171 26.09 -7.52 -4.34
C ILE A 171 27.05 -8.69 -4.48
N ASN A 172 27.78 -8.75 -5.57
CA ASN A 172 28.76 -9.80 -5.81
C ASN A 172 30.11 -9.54 -5.09
N ARG A 173 30.32 -8.35 -4.59
CA ARG A 173 31.51 -7.93 -3.84
C ARG A 173 31.12 -6.93 -2.76
N PRO A 174 31.75 -6.95 -1.56
CA PRO A 174 31.40 -6.11 -0.43
C PRO A 174 31.30 -4.60 -0.77
N GLU A 175 32.26 -4.07 -1.53
CA GLU A 175 32.31 -2.63 -1.86
C GLU A 175 31.11 -2.13 -2.67
N GLN A 176 30.41 -3.02 -3.39
CA GLN A 176 29.21 -2.67 -4.17
C GLN A 176 28.03 -2.29 -3.25
N LEU A 177 28.03 -2.73 -1.99
CA LEU A 177 26.96 -2.39 -1.05
C LEU A 177 26.84 -0.87 -0.83
N ILE A 178 27.97 -0.14 -0.87
CA ILE A 178 27.99 1.32 -0.64
C ILE A 178 27.12 2.07 -1.66
N PRO A 179 27.40 2.02 -2.98
CA PRO A 179 26.58 2.72 -3.97
C PRO A 179 25.15 2.15 -4.06
N SER A 180 24.95 0.85 -3.86
CA SER A 180 23.64 0.24 -3.91
C SER A 180 22.73 0.76 -2.80
N LEU A 181 23.19 0.83 -1.56
CA LEU A 181 22.38 1.36 -0.44
C LEU A 181 22.10 2.86 -0.62
N MET A 182 23.05 3.64 -1.15
CA MET A 182 22.78 5.05 -1.44
C MET A 182 21.69 5.21 -2.50
N ASN A 183 21.69 4.40 -3.57
CA ASN A 183 20.61 4.39 -4.56
C ASN A 183 19.28 3.86 -3.99
N ALA A 184 19.33 2.85 -3.12
CA ALA A 184 18.17 2.37 -2.41
C ALA A 184 17.47 3.49 -1.64
N MET A 185 18.22 4.21 -0.82
CA MET A 185 17.68 5.33 -0.03
C MET A 185 17.06 6.41 -0.94
N ARG A 186 17.70 6.76 -2.05
CA ARG A 186 17.17 7.71 -3.04
C ARG A 186 15.78 7.28 -3.55
N VAL A 187 15.62 6.00 -3.91
CA VAL A 187 14.34 5.50 -4.43
C VAL A 187 13.28 5.40 -3.32
N LEU A 188 13.66 4.96 -2.12
CA LEU A 188 12.74 4.84 -0.98
C LEU A 188 12.19 6.20 -0.52
N THR A 189 12.93 7.29 -0.74
CA THR A 189 12.55 8.65 -0.32
C THR A 189 12.05 9.52 -1.47
N ASP A 190 11.91 8.97 -2.69
CA ASP A 190 11.37 9.70 -3.83
C ASP A 190 9.84 9.85 -3.71
N PRO A 191 9.28 11.08 -3.64
CA PRO A 191 7.84 11.28 -3.53
C PRO A 191 7.07 10.95 -4.81
N ALA A 192 7.74 10.84 -5.96
CA ALA A 192 7.12 10.63 -7.26
C ALA A 192 7.22 9.18 -7.75
N ASP A 193 8.42 8.58 -7.74
CA ASP A 193 8.68 7.27 -8.36
C ASP A 193 9.36 6.29 -7.39
N THR A 194 8.67 5.94 -6.33
CA THR A 194 9.07 4.92 -5.35
C THR A 194 8.37 3.57 -5.59
N GLY A 195 8.81 2.54 -4.89
CA GLY A 195 8.28 1.17 -4.95
C GLY A 195 9.22 0.19 -4.26
N ALA A 196 9.15 -1.08 -4.64
CA ALA A 196 10.07 -2.08 -4.15
C ALA A 196 11.52 -1.78 -4.59
N VAL A 197 12.43 -1.81 -3.64
CA VAL A 197 13.87 -1.76 -3.84
C VAL A 197 14.42 -3.13 -3.46
N THR A 198 15.05 -3.82 -4.40
CA THR A 198 15.59 -5.17 -4.16
C THR A 198 17.10 -5.14 -4.30
N ILE A 199 17.80 -5.56 -3.24
CA ILE A 199 19.24 -5.78 -3.22
C ILE A 199 19.48 -7.25 -2.92
N ALA A 200 19.82 -8.02 -3.94
CA ALA A 200 20.13 -9.44 -3.82
C ALA A 200 21.51 -9.63 -3.17
N LEU A 201 21.54 -10.48 -2.15
CA LEU A 201 22.73 -10.71 -1.33
C LEU A 201 23.23 -12.16 -1.49
N PRO A 202 24.24 -12.42 -2.32
CA PRO A 202 24.87 -13.72 -2.41
C PRO A 202 25.30 -14.25 -1.04
N GLN A 203 25.06 -15.54 -0.82
CA GLN A 203 25.21 -16.18 0.48
C GLN A 203 26.66 -16.08 1.03
N ASP A 204 27.67 -16.27 0.19
CA ASP A 204 29.07 -16.15 0.57
C ASP A 204 29.47 -14.71 0.87
N VAL A 205 28.98 -13.74 0.09
CA VAL A 205 29.30 -12.32 0.25
C VAL A 205 28.75 -11.74 1.55
N GLN A 206 27.59 -12.21 2.04
CA GLN A 206 27.02 -11.72 3.30
C GLN A 206 27.96 -11.86 4.49
N ALA A 207 28.75 -12.95 4.51
CA ALA A 207 29.73 -13.26 5.58
C ALA A 207 31.13 -12.75 5.27
N GLU A 208 31.37 -12.19 4.07
CA GLU A 208 32.68 -11.66 3.68
C GLU A 208 33.02 -10.40 4.46
N ALA A 209 34.22 -10.37 5.06
CA ALA A 209 34.69 -9.21 5.81
C ALA A 209 35.39 -8.20 4.91
N PHE A 210 35.11 -6.91 5.09
CA PHE A 210 35.67 -5.82 4.33
C PHE A 210 36.07 -4.65 5.26
N ASP A 211 37.03 -3.84 4.83
CA ASP A 211 37.48 -2.66 5.57
C ASP A 211 36.65 -1.44 5.16
N TRP A 212 35.52 -1.24 5.81
CA TRP A 212 34.55 -0.21 5.51
C TRP A 212 35.01 1.17 5.91
N PRO A 213 34.84 2.21 5.07
CA PRO A 213 35.05 3.60 5.53
C PRO A 213 34.10 3.92 6.70
N VAL A 214 34.63 4.38 7.84
CA VAL A 214 33.79 4.69 9.03
C VAL A 214 32.66 5.67 8.71
N ARG A 215 32.91 6.67 7.85
CA ARG A 215 31.92 7.64 7.37
C ARG A 215 30.73 7.01 6.65
N PHE A 216 30.80 5.74 6.21
CA PHE A 216 29.69 5.03 5.61
C PHE A 216 28.56 4.84 6.62
N PHE A 217 28.88 4.73 7.88
CA PHE A 217 27.96 4.53 9.00
C PHE A 217 27.57 5.82 9.70
N ASP A 218 27.94 6.98 9.18
CA ASP A 218 27.47 8.25 9.72
C ASP A 218 25.97 8.36 9.55
N GLU A 219 25.31 8.94 10.53
CA GLU A 219 23.90 9.28 10.50
C GLU A 219 23.57 10.18 9.29
N ARG A 220 22.52 9.81 8.53
CA ARG A 220 22.07 10.58 7.36
C ARG A 220 20.60 10.90 7.42
N THR A 221 20.27 12.14 7.08
CA THR A 221 18.90 12.58 6.92
C THR A 221 18.59 12.78 5.43
N TRP A 222 17.58 12.07 4.96
CA TRP A 222 17.06 12.16 3.59
C TRP A 222 15.85 13.10 3.59
N HIS A 223 16.00 14.25 2.95
CA HIS A 223 14.95 15.24 2.87
C HIS A 223 13.94 14.89 1.77
N VAL A 224 12.70 14.62 2.16
CA VAL A 224 11.59 14.36 1.23
C VAL A 224 10.94 15.68 0.88
N GLY A 225 11.37 16.26 -0.23
CA GLY A 225 10.92 17.59 -0.66
C GLY A 225 9.46 17.60 -1.14
N ARG A 226 8.88 18.82 -1.14
CA ARG A 226 7.59 19.11 -1.75
C ARG A 226 7.80 19.94 -3.03
N PRO A 227 7.68 19.34 -4.24
CA PRO A 227 7.74 20.12 -5.46
C PRO A 227 6.66 21.22 -5.47
N VAL A 228 7.08 22.47 -5.67
CA VAL A 228 6.17 23.61 -5.79
C VAL A 228 5.70 23.78 -7.24
N PRO A 229 4.49 24.30 -7.50
CA PRO A 229 4.01 24.48 -8.86
C PRO A 229 4.82 25.56 -9.61
N GLU A 230 5.18 25.28 -10.86
CA GLU A 230 5.74 26.30 -11.77
C GLU A 230 4.69 27.37 -12.06
N SER A 231 5.08 28.66 -12.00
CA SER A 231 4.14 29.79 -12.11
C SER A 231 3.36 29.80 -13.42
N ALA A 232 3.98 29.47 -14.55
CA ALA A 232 3.32 29.43 -15.85
C ALA A 232 2.33 28.24 -15.95
N ALA A 233 2.67 27.10 -15.37
CA ALA A 233 1.77 25.94 -15.30
C ALA A 233 0.57 26.23 -14.38
N LEU A 234 0.81 26.90 -13.26
CA LEU A 234 -0.25 27.33 -12.33
C LEU A 234 -1.22 28.30 -13.03
N ALA A 235 -0.72 29.29 -13.79
CA ALA A 235 -1.56 30.23 -14.53
C ALA A 235 -2.47 29.51 -15.54
N ARG A 236 -1.93 28.54 -16.30
CA ARG A 236 -2.72 27.74 -17.24
C ARG A 236 -3.81 26.91 -16.52
N ALA A 237 -3.46 26.29 -15.39
CA ALA A 237 -4.42 25.52 -14.60
C ALA A 237 -5.56 26.41 -14.07
N ILE A 238 -5.24 27.60 -13.56
CA ILE A 238 -6.21 28.59 -13.07
C ILE A 238 -7.18 29.03 -14.19
N GLU A 239 -6.66 29.29 -15.38
CA GLU A 239 -7.49 29.66 -16.54
C GLU A 239 -8.51 28.56 -16.87
N VAL A 240 -8.08 27.30 -16.91
CA VAL A 240 -8.99 26.17 -17.15
C VAL A 240 -10.02 26.04 -16.04
N ILE A 241 -9.60 26.12 -14.77
CA ILE A 241 -10.51 25.98 -13.62
C ILE A 241 -11.54 27.12 -13.59
N ARG A 242 -11.13 28.37 -13.82
CA ARG A 242 -12.05 29.53 -13.85
C ARG A 242 -13.11 29.46 -14.95
N SER A 243 -12.81 28.74 -16.03
CA SER A 243 -13.76 28.55 -17.14
C SER A 243 -14.80 27.47 -16.89
N ALA A 244 -14.63 26.68 -15.81
CA ALA A 244 -15.50 25.55 -15.51
C ALA A 244 -16.89 25.99 -15.04
N ARG A 245 -17.91 25.29 -15.53
CA ARG A 245 -19.31 25.43 -15.08
C ARG A 245 -19.71 24.26 -14.17
N ARG A 246 -19.16 23.09 -14.41
CA ARG A 246 -19.45 21.85 -13.67
C ARG A 246 -18.12 21.12 -13.35
N PRO A 247 -17.25 21.75 -12.56
CA PRO A 247 -15.99 21.12 -12.19
C PRO A 247 -16.20 19.97 -11.21
N LEU A 248 -15.30 18.95 -11.27
CA LEU A 248 -15.23 17.86 -10.31
C LEU A 248 -13.78 17.63 -9.90
N ILE A 249 -13.51 17.56 -8.60
CA ILE A 249 -12.23 17.10 -8.09
C ILE A 249 -12.25 15.56 -7.99
N VAL A 250 -11.16 14.92 -8.43
CA VAL A 250 -10.89 13.49 -8.20
C VAL A 250 -9.66 13.38 -7.29
N ALA A 251 -9.89 13.15 -6.01
CA ALA A 251 -8.86 13.04 -4.99
C ALA A 251 -8.29 11.61 -4.95
N GLY A 252 -7.01 11.48 -5.20
CA GLY A 252 -6.27 10.21 -5.12
C GLY A 252 -5.37 10.10 -3.90
N GLY A 253 -4.64 8.98 -3.80
CA GLY A 253 -3.72 8.72 -2.69
C GLY A 253 -2.60 9.76 -2.52
N GLY A 254 -2.28 10.52 -3.58
CA GLY A 254 -1.31 11.61 -3.49
C GLY A 254 -1.74 12.73 -2.54
N VAL A 255 -3.05 12.95 -2.33
CA VAL A 255 -3.55 13.88 -1.32
C VAL A 255 -3.21 13.38 0.09
N VAL A 256 -3.40 12.08 0.33
CA VAL A 256 -3.11 11.44 1.62
C VAL A 256 -1.61 11.50 1.92
N TYR A 257 -0.77 11.04 0.97
CA TYR A 257 0.69 11.02 1.16
C TYR A 257 1.32 12.42 1.26
N ALA A 258 0.69 13.42 0.65
CA ALA A 258 1.10 14.82 0.80
C ALA A 258 0.61 15.45 2.11
N GLU A 259 -0.20 14.73 2.93
CA GLU A 259 -0.87 15.29 4.12
C GLU A 259 -1.63 16.58 3.77
N ALA A 260 -2.37 16.56 2.63
CA ALA A 260 -3.01 17.72 2.02
C ALA A 260 -4.53 17.77 2.25
N SER A 261 -5.06 16.93 3.14
CA SER A 261 -6.51 16.83 3.38
C SER A 261 -7.12 18.15 3.92
N GLU A 262 -6.37 18.89 4.74
CA GLU A 262 -6.81 20.21 5.23
C GLU A 262 -6.88 21.22 4.09
N GLN A 263 -5.87 21.27 3.22
CA GLN A 263 -5.86 22.16 2.05
C GLN A 263 -6.95 21.80 1.05
N LEU A 264 -7.23 20.49 0.88
CA LEU A 264 -8.34 20.03 0.03
C LEU A 264 -9.70 20.49 0.59
N ARG A 265 -9.93 20.35 1.91
CA ARG A 265 -11.15 20.85 2.56
C ARG A 265 -11.29 22.36 2.44
N ALA A 266 -10.22 23.10 2.68
CA ALA A 266 -10.21 24.56 2.54
C ALA A 266 -10.55 24.98 1.10
N PHE A 267 -9.93 24.38 0.11
CA PHE A 267 -10.21 24.64 -1.31
C PHE A 267 -11.66 24.30 -1.68
N ALA A 268 -12.14 23.11 -1.30
CA ALA A 268 -13.52 22.68 -1.57
C ALA A 268 -14.55 23.58 -0.89
N SER A 269 -14.31 24.02 0.35
CA SER A 269 -15.19 24.94 1.09
C SER A 269 -15.25 26.31 0.43
N ALA A 270 -14.10 26.88 0.04
CA ALA A 270 -14.03 28.20 -0.60
C ALA A 270 -14.71 28.20 -1.98
N THR A 271 -14.46 27.19 -2.79
CA THR A 271 -14.92 27.13 -4.19
C THR A 271 -16.27 26.45 -4.37
N GLY A 272 -16.67 25.56 -3.46
CA GLY A 272 -17.85 24.71 -3.60
C GLY A 272 -17.71 23.61 -4.65
N VAL A 273 -16.52 23.35 -5.17
CA VAL A 273 -16.26 22.26 -6.12
C VAL A 273 -16.46 20.90 -5.42
N PRO A 274 -17.28 19.98 -5.99
CA PRO A 274 -17.45 18.65 -5.42
C PRO A 274 -16.17 17.82 -5.49
N VAL A 275 -15.99 16.97 -4.49
CA VAL A 275 -14.82 16.09 -4.35
C VAL A 275 -15.27 14.63 -4.34
N ALA A 276 -14.86 13.91 -5.36
CA ALA A 276 -14.94 12.45 -5.42
C ALA A 276 -13.59 11.83 -5.03
N ASP A 277 -13.62 10.71 -4.33
CA ASP A 277 -12.41 10.00 -3.94
C ASP A 277 -12.16 8.72 -4.79
N THR A 278 -10.89 8.37 -4.96
CA THR A 278 -10.49 7.07 -5.47
C THR A 278 -10.32 6.09 -4.31
N HIS A 279 -10.15 4.78 -4.58
CA HIS A 279 -9.82 3.81 -3.52
C HIS A 279 -8.65 4.27 -2.63
N ALA A 280 -7.57 4.75 -3.23
CA ALA A 280 -6.39 5.20 -2.50
C ALA A 280 -6.54 6.59 -1.86
N GLY A 281 -7.52 7.36 -2.31
CA GLY A 281 -7.81 8.70 -1.82
C GLY A 281 -8.98 8.77 -0.83
N LYS A 282 -9.60 7.63 -0.50
CA LYS A 282 -10.74 7.62 0.41
C LYS A 282 -10.35 8.15 1.79
N GLY A 283 -11.17 9.07 2.31
CA GLY A 283 -10.87 9.82 3.53
C GLY A 283 -10.03 11.09 3.30
N ALA A 284 -9.53 11.36 2.10
CA ALA A 284 -8.86 12.62 1.78
C ALA A 284 -9.74 13.86 2.05
N ILE A 285 -11.05 13.68 1.91
CA ILE A 285 -12.08 14.60 2.42
C ILE A 285 -13.00 13.82 3.37
N ASN A 286 -13.44 14.45 4.47
CA ASN A 286 -14.39 13.80 5.39
C ASN A 286 -15.69 13.50 4.64
N TRP A 287 -16.29 12.35 4.93
CA TRP A 287 -17.53 11.90 4.27
C TRP A 287 -18.71 12.88 4.43
N ASP A 288 -18.77 13.62 5.54
CA ASP A 288 -19.82 14.59 5.90
C ASP A 288 -19.55 16.03 5.42
N HIS A 289 -18.42 16.26 4.72
CA HIS A 289 -18.12 17.56 4.15
C HIS A 289 -19.14 17.91 3.04
N PRO A 290 -19.69 19.15 2.99
CA PRO A 290 -20.73 19.54 2.01
C PRO A 290 -20.35 19.32 0.54
N SER A 291 -19.06 19.26 0.21
CA SER A 291 -18.57 18.97 -1.14
C SER A 291 -18.22 17.49 -1.35
N ALA A 292 -18.28 16.62 -0.33
CA ALA A 292 -17.94 15.21 -0.50
C ALA A 292 -19.08 14.47 -1.24
N VAL A 293 -18.73 13.74 -2.31
CA VAL A 293 -19.68 12.97 -3.11
C VAL A 293 -19.35 11.47 -3.16
N GLY A 294 -18.35 11.04 -2.37
CA GLY A 294 -17.93 9.64 -2.20
C GLY A 294 -17.07 9.11 -3.35
N GLY A 295 -16.95 7.81 -3.43
CA GLY A 295 -16.08 7.12 -4.40
C GLY A 295 -16.49 7.33 -5.86
N ILE A 296 -15.49 7.40 -6.76
CA ILE A 296 -15.70 7.52 -8.22
C ILE A 296 -15.31 6.23 -8.95
N GLY A 297 -15.94 5.98 -10.07
CA GLY A 297 -15.58 4.93 -11.04
C GLY A 297 -16.43 3.68 -10.96
N SER A 298 -15.85 2.52 -11.29
CA SER A 298 -16.58 1.25 -11.42
C SER A 298 -17.30 0.82 -10.13
N THR A 299 -16.75 1.18 -8.98
CA THR A 299 -17.29 0.93 -7.64
C THR A 299 -17.62 2.23 -6.93
N GLY A 300 -17.94 3.27 -7.69
CA GLY A 300 -18.24 4.59 -7.18
C GLY A 300 -19.72 4.78 -6.83
N THR A 301 -20.00 5.88 -6.15
CA THR A 301 -21.35 6.32 -5.79
C THR A 301 -22.13 6.80 -7.02
N SER A 302 -23.44 6.73 -7.00
CA SER A 302 -24.27 7.35 -8.04
C SER A 302 -24.07 8.87 -8.11
N ALA A 303 -23.83 9.52 -6.97
CA ALA A 303 -23.55 10.94 -6.87
C ALA A 303 -22.27 11.32 -7.63
N ALA A 304 -21.13 10.71 -7.28
CA ALA A 304 -19.85 10.99 -7.92
C ALA A 304 -19.87 10.67 -9.42
N ASN A 305 -20.42 9.52 -9.80
CA ASN A 305 -20.45 9.09 -11.20
C ASN A 305 -21.40 9.94 -12.06
N THR A 306 -22.51 10.46 -11.51
CA THR A 306 -23.39 11.41 -12.21
C THR A 306 -22.67 12.73 -12.47
N LEU A 307 -22.00 13.28 -11.45
CA LEU A 307 -21.23 14.53 -11.60
C LEU A 307 -20.04 14.34 -12.56
N ALA A 308 -19.37 13.20 -12.52
CA ALA A 308 -18.25 12.90 -13.42
C ALA A 308 -18.69 12.81 -14.89
N ARG A 309 -19.87 12.22 -15.14
CA ARG A 309 -20.44 12.11 -16.50
C ARG A 309 -20.71 13.48 -17.11
N ASP A 310 -21.15 14.44 -16.29
CA ASP A 310 -21.56 15.77 -16.72
C ASP A 310 -20.43 16.81 -16.62
N ALA A 311 -19.29 16.47 -16.02
CA ALA A 311 -18.20 17.40 -15.76
C ALA A 311 -17.65 18.01 -17.07
N ASP A 312 -17.40 19.33 -17.06
CA ASP A 312 -16.70 20.05 -18.12
C ASP A 312 -15.21 20.27 -17.79
N VAL A 313 -14.86 20.23 -16.49
CA VAL A 313 -13.47 20.23 -16.02
C VAL A 313 -13.31 19.19 -14.90
N VAL A 314 -12.35 18.29 -15.04
CA VAL A 314 -11.95 17.35 -14.00
C VAL A 314 -10.60 17.77 -13.43
N ILE A 315 -10.54 17.98 -12.12
CA ILE A 315 -9.32 18.35 -11.39
C ILE A 315 -8.81 17.10 -10.67
N GLY A 316 -7.87 16.38 -11.28
CA GLY A 316 -7.26 15.21 -10.68
C GLY A 316 -6.14 15.62 -9.72
N ILE A 317 -6.22 15.20 -8.45
CA ILE A 317 -5.22 15.53 -7.43
C ILE A 317 -4.60 14.25 -6.89
N GLY A 318 -3.34 14.01 -7.23
CA GLY A 318 -2.61 12.83 -6.78
C GLY A 318 -3.24 11.48 -7.18
N THR A 319 -3.99 11.46 -8.28
CA THR A 319 -4.60 10.26 -8.86
C THR A 319 -3.81 9.77 -10.07
N ARG A 320 -3.87 8.44 -10.32
CA ARG A 320 -3.26 7.82 -11.49
C ARG A 320 -4.28 7.48 -12.58
N TYR A 321 -5.56 7.75 -12.35
CA TYR A 321 -6.66 7.38 -13.24
C TYR A 321 -6.59 5.90 -13.64
N SER A 322 -6.63 5.01 -12.63
CA SER A 322 -6.71 3.57 -12.87
C SER A 322 -8.00 3.22 -13.61
N ASP A 323 -8.04 2.01 -14.16
CA ASP A 323 -9.22 1.47 -14.85
C ASP A 323 -10.49 1.58 -13.97
N PHE A 324 -10.40 1.21 -12.70
CA PHE A 324 -11.51 1.35 -11.75
C PHE A 324 -11.96 2.80 -11.55
N THR A 325 -11.03 3.74 -11.42
CA THR A 325 -11.35 5.17 -11.24
C THR A 325 -12.04 5.76 -12.45
N THR A 326 -11.68 5.31 -13.66
CA THR A 326 -12.26 5.82 -14.91
C THR A 326 -13.43 4.97 -15.42
N ALA A 327 -13.76 3.87 -14.74
CA ALA A 327 -14.70 2.85 -15.21
C ALA A 327 -14.40 2.47 -16.68
N SER A 328 -13.18 2.05 -16.96
CA SER A 328 -12.68 1.73 -18.30
C SER A 328 -12.90 2.89 -19.30
N HIS A 329 -12.59 4.10 -18.88
CA HIS A 329 -12.77 5.37 -19.63
C HIS A 329 -14.23 5.75 -19.95
N THR A 330 -15.21 5.21 -19.23
CA THR A 330 -16.64 5.48 -19.50
C THR A 330 -17.26 6.51 -18.56
N VAL A 331 -16.64 6.80 -17.42
CA VAL A 331 -17.24 7.69 -16.40
C VAL A 331 -17.25 9.16 -16.83
N PHE A 332 -16.24 9.61 -17.58
CA PHE A 332 -16.13 10.99 -18.09
C PHE A 332 -16.74 11.06 -19.49
N ALA A 333 -18.06 11.10 -19.59
CA ALA A 333 -18.78 10.96 -20.85
C ALA A 333 -18.99 12.28 -21.63
N ASN A 334 -18.72 13.42 -21.02
CA ASN A 334 -18.81 14.72 -21.71
C ASN A 334 -17.67 14.82 -22.75
N PRO A 335 -17.96 14.95 -24.06
CA PRO A 335 -16.91 15.01 -25.09
C PRO A 335 -16.03 16.28 -25.00
N GLU A 336 -16.52 17.33 -24.33
CA GLU A 336 -15.79 18.58 -24.14
C GLU A 336 -15.06 18.64 -22.80
N VAL A 337 -14.97 17.53 -22.06
CA VAL A 337 -14.30 17.49 -20.76
C VAL A 337 -12.82 17.81 -20.89
N ARG A 338 -12.33 18.72 -20.05
CA ARG A 338 -10.93 19.08 -19.92
C ARG A 338 -10.40 18.62 -18.57
N PHE A 339 -9.11 18.28 -18.55
CA PHE A 339 -8.46 17.81 -17.33
C PHE A 339 -7.39 18.79 -16.88
N VAL A 340 -7.34 19.05 -15.57
CA VAL A 340 -6.23 19.67 -14.86
C VAL A 340 -5.72 18.65 -13.87
N ASN A 341 -4.46 18.21 -14.02
CA ASN A 341 -3.90 17.17 -13.16
C ASN A 341 -2.76 17.72 -12.31
N ILE A 342 -2.91 17.58 -11.00
CA ILE A 342 -1.89 17.86 -9.98
C ILE A 342 -1.24 16.53 -9.61
N ASN A 343 0.02 16.37 -9.93
CA ASN A 343 0.76 15.14 -9.63
C ASN A 343 2.27 15.42 -9.54
N THR A 344 2.96 14.74 -8.63
CA THR A 344 4.43 14.80 -8.54
C THR A 344 5.12 14.12 -9.72
N LEU A 345 4.45 13.15 -10.37
CA LEU A 345 4.98 12.41 -11.52
C LEU A 345 4.28 12.82 -12.81
N GLY A 346 5.03 13.37 -13.76
CA GLY A 346 4.52 13.80 -15.06
C GLY A 346 3.85 12.67 -15.86
N PHE A 347 4.33 11.43 -15.73
CA PHE A 347 3.74 10.26 -16.38
C PHE A 347 2.23 10.09 -16.08
N ASP A 348 1.81 10.26 -14.82
CA ASP A 348 0.41 10.20 -14.46
C ASP A 348 -0.31 11.52 -14.71
N GLY A 349 0.40 12.63 -14.51
CA GLY A 349 -0.18 13.95 -14.65
C GLY A 349 -0.58 14.31 -16.09
N LEU A 350 0.08 13.74 -17.11
CA LEU A 350 -0.24 13.99 -18.52
C LEU A 350 -1.37 13.11 -19.08
N LYS A 351 -1.88 12.16 -18.29
CA LYS A 351 -3.02 11.33 -18.73
C LYS A 351 -4.23 12.20 -19.11
N HIS A 352 -5.03 11.72 -20.04
CA HIS A 352 -6.19 12.42 -20.60
C HIS A 352 -5.87 13.73 -21.32
N GLY A 353 -4.61 13.98 -21.73
CA GLY A 353 -4.20 15.23 -22.37
C GLY A 353 -4.34 16.44 -21.45
N ALA A 354 -4.20 16.23 -20.14
CA ALA A 354 -4.47 17.22 -19.12
C ALA A 354 -3.50 18.41 -19.15
N THR A 355 -3.99 19.56 -18.68
CA THR A 355 -3.14 20.65 -18.20
C THR A 355 -2.43 20.18 -16.94
N LEU A 356 -1.13 19.87 -17.06
CA LEU A 356 -0.33 19.39 -15.95
C LEU A 356 0.12 20.51 -15.03
N LEU A 357 -0.15 20.33 -13.73
CA LEU A 357 0.47 21.08 -12.65
C LEU A 357 1.37 20.11 -11.87
N GLN A 358 2.64 19.99 -12.28
CA GLN A 358 3.57 19.06 -11.63
C GLN A 358 4.02 19.62 -10.28
N ALA A 359 3.40 19.15 -9.22
CA ALA A 359 3.62 19.65 -7.86
C ALA A 359 3.16 18.65 -6.80
N ASP A 360 3.60 18.87 -5.56
CA ASP A 360 3.00 18.28 -4.37
C ASP A 360 1.56 18.78 -4.21
N ALA A 361 0.65 17.90 -3.76
CA ALA A 361 -0.77 18.24 -3.65
C ALA A 361 -1.03 19.37 -2.65
N ARG A 362 -0.30 19.42 -1.53
CA ARG A 362 -0.44 20.46 -0.51
C ARG A 362 -0.01 21.83 -1.05
N GLU A 363 1.15 21.89 -1.70
CA GLU A 363 1.68 23.14 -2.27
C GLU A 363 0.79 23.65 -3.40
N ALA A 364 0.32 22.76 -4.27
CA ALA A 364 -0.55 23.11 -5.37
C ALA A 364 -1.92 23.61 -4.88
N LEU A 365 -2.56 22.93 -3.92
CA LEU A 365 -3.83 23.35 -3.34
C LEU A 365 -3.72 24.70 -2.64
N THR A 366 -2.63 24.94 -1.90
CA THR A 366 -2.36 26.23 -1.26
C THR A 366 -2.26 27.35 -2.29
N ALA A 367 -1.51 27.14 -3.37
CA ALA A 367 -1.34 28.13 -4.45
C ALA A 367 -2.65 28.36 -5.22
N LEU A 368 -3.42 27.31 -5.52
CA LEU A 368 -4.71 27.41 -6.20
C LEU A 368 -5.76 28.14 -5.34
N THR A 369 -5.82 27.84 -4.03
CA THR A 369 -6.75 28.52 -3.12
C THR A 369 -6.51 30.03 -3.10
N ALA A 370 -5.24 30.44 -2.99
CA ALA A 370 -4.89 31.86 -3.03
C ALA A 370 -5.20 32.51 -4.39
N ALA A 371 -4.92 31.82 -5.50
CA ALA A 371 -5.12 32.36 -6.84
C ALA A 371 -6.58 32.41 -7.30
N LEU A 372 -7.44 31.56 -6.72
CA LEU A 372 -8.88 31.48 -7.01
C LEU A 372 -9.73 32.19 -5.94
N ASP A 373 -9.13 33.05 -5.14
CA ASP A 373 -9.88 33.84 -4.15
C ASP A 373 -11.06 34.58 -4.79
N GLY A 374 -12.24 34.48 -4.17
CA GLY A 374 -13.49 35.03 -4.67
C GLY A 374 -14.14 34.26 -5.84
N TRP A 375 -13.50 33.20 -6.38
CA TRP A 375 -14.14 32.35 -7.38
C TRP A 375 -14.84 31.15 -6.70
N ALA A 376 -16.07 30.87 -7.12
CA ALA A 376 -16.81 29.68 -6.67
C ALA A 376 -17.72 29.17 -7.79
N VAL A 377 -18.15 27.93 -7.66
CA VAL A 377 -19.15 27.34 -8.57
C VAL A 377 -20.51 28.00 -8.40
N ASP A 378 -21.32 27.92 -9.46
CA ASP A 378 -22.68 28.44 -9.46
C ASP A 378 -23.49 27.83 -8.28
N PRO A 379 -24.30 28.66 -7.56
CA PRO A 379 -25.15 28.17 -6.46
C PRO A 379 -26.10 27.03 -6.87
N ALA A 380 -26.64 27.05 -8.10
CA ALA A 380 -27.50 25.97 -8.60
C ALA A 380 -26.73 24.66 -8.78
N TYR A 381 -25.47 24.74 -9.22
CA TYR A 381 -24.62 23.55 -9.29
C TYR A 381 -24.31 23.01 -7.88
N ARG A 382 -24.00 23.87 -6.91
CA ARG A 382 -23.80 23.48 -5.51
C ARG A 382 -25.06 22.83 -4.92
N ALA A 383 -26.25 23.36 -5.18
CA ALA A 383 -27.49 22.74 -4.75
C ALA A 383 -27.69 21.34 -5.35
N ARG A 384 -27.36 21.17 -6.63
CA ARG A 384 -27.41 19.85 -7.30
C ARG A 384 -26.41 18.85 -6.69
N VAL A 385 -25.21 19.29 -6.33
CA VAL A 385 -24.22 18.46 -5.62
C VAL A 385 -24.77 17.97 -4.28
N SER A 386 -25.36 18.88 -3.49
CA SER A 386 -25.95 18.56 -2.19
C SER A 386 -27.12 17.57 -2.30
N GLU A 387 -27.99 17.73 -3.31
CA GLU A 387 -29.10 16.80 -3.58
C GLU A 387 -28.58 15.38 -3.87
N LEU A 388 -27.61 15.24 -4.78
CA LEU A 388 -27.03 13.93 -5.14
C LEU A 388 -26.31 13.29 -3.97
N ALA A 389 -25.57 14.05 -3.17
CA ALA A 389 -24.90 13.55 -1.97
C ALA A 389 -25.91 13.06 -0.92
N ALA A 390 -26.99 13.81 -0.69
CA ALA A 390 -28.06 13.42 0.24
C ALA A 390 -28.80 12.15 -0.22
N ASP A 391 -29.06 12.01 -1.51
CA ASP A 391 -29.66 10.80 -2.08
C ASP A 391 -28.77 9.58 -1.84
N TRP A 392 -27.45 9.72 -2.04
CA TRP A 392 -26.53 8.63 -1.79
C TRP A 392 -26.39 8.31 -0.29
N ALA A 393 -26.39 9.31 0.58
CA ALA A 393 -26.36 9.10 2.02
C ALA A 393 -27.54 8.24 2.49
N ARG A 394 -28.75 8.49 1.94
CA ARG A 394 -29.96 7.70 2.21
C ARG A 394 -29.80 6.25 1.74
N VAL A 395 -29.24 6.01 0.55
CA VAL A 395 -28.94 4.66 0.05
C VAL A 395 -27.96 3.94 1.00
N THR A 396 -26.95 4.66 1.51
CA THR A 396 -26.00 4.09 2.47
C THR A 396 -26.68 3.69 3.76
N ASP A 397 -27.56 4.53 4.32
CA ASP A 397 -28.32 4.22 5.53
C ASP A 397 -29.24 3.01 5.32
N GLU A 398 -29.92 2.92 4.18
CA GLU A 398 -30.73 1.74 3.82
C GLU A 398 -29.90 0.45 3.71
N CYS A 399 -28.67 0.54 3.20
CA CYS A 399 -27.75 -0.59 3.12
C CYS A 399 -27.24 -1.03 4.51
N TYR A 400 -26.99 -0.07 5.39
CA TYR A 400 -26.49 -0.33 6.74
C TYR A 400 -27.56 -0.95 7.66
N HIS A 401 -28.85 -0.64 7.42
CA HIS A 401 -29.98 -1.05 8.27
C HIS A 401 -30.99 -1.90 7.49
N ARG A 402 -30.52 -2.77 6.58
CA ARG A 402 -31.39 -3.54 5.68
C ARG A 402 -32.32 -4.53 6.39
N GLY A 403 -31.95 -5.02 7.59
CA GLY A 403 -32.72 -6.00 8.36
C GLY A 403 -32.72 -7.38 7.70
N HIS A 404 -31.63 -7.77 7.07
CA HIS A 404 -31.50 -9.10 6.45
C HIS A 404 -31.36 -10.17 7.54
N GLY A 405 -32.17 -11.19 7.54
CA GLY A 405 -32.14 -12.27 8.53
C GLY A 405 -32.19 -13.65 7.89
N PRO A 406 -31.75 -14.73 8.59
CA PRO A 406 -31.23 -14.75 9.98
C PRO A 406 -29.76 -14.28 10.11
N LEU A 407 -28.97 -14.23 9.02
CA LEU A 407 -27.60 -13.72 9.01
C LEU A 407 -27.57 -12.30 8.44
N PRO A 408 -26.69 -11.43 8.95
CA PRO A 408 -26.58 -10.07 8.42
C PRO A 408 -26.06 -10.06 6.98
N ALA A 409 -26.51 -9.08 6.20
CA ALA A 409 -25.89 -8.79 4.92
C ALA A 409 -24.50 -8.17 5.13
N GLN A 410 -23.58 -8.32 4.16
CA GLN A 410 -22.24 -7.74 4.20
C GLN A 410 -22.28 -6.23 4.51
N THR A 411 -23.23 -5.51 3.94
CA THR A 411 -23.39 -4.06 4.13
C THR A 411 -23.81 -3.67 5.54
N GLU A 412 -24.59 -4.53 6.23
CA GLU A 412 -24.96 -4.33 7.64
C GLU A 412 -23.75 -4.52 8.58
N VAL A 413 -22.84 -5.46 8.25
CA VAL A 413 -21.57 -5.59 8.97
C VAL A 413 -20.74 -4.33 8.81
N PHE A 414 -20.69 -3.76 7.61
CA PHE A 414 -19.96 -2.50 7.36
C PHE A 414 -20.58 -1.33 8.15
N GLY A 415 -21.92 -1.24 8.22
CA GLY A 415 -22.63 -0.24 9.00
C GLY A 415 -22.26 -0.33 10.47
N ALA A 416 -22.40 -1.52 11.07
CA ALA A 416 -22.05 -1.76 12.45
C ALA A 416 -20.59 -1.42 12.78
N LEU A 417 -19.65 -1.81 11.92
CA LEU A 417 -18.23 -1.46 12.10
C LEU A 417 -18.00 0.04 11.99
N ASN A 418 -18.62 0.70 11.00
CA ASN A 418 -18.45 2.13 10.79
C ASN A 418 -19.01 2.97 11.95
N GLU A 419 -20.06 2.48 12.63
CA GLU A 419 -20.62 3.12 13.82
C GLU A 419 -19.79 2.88 15.09
N LEU A 420 -19.16 1.70 15.20
CA LEU A 420 -18.37 1.32 16.38
C LEU A 420 -16.94 1.86 16.36
N MET A 421 -16.37 2.03 15.18
CA MET A 421 -14.96 2.44 15.02
C MET A 421 -14.79 3.95 15.25
N GLY A 422 -13.74 4.28 15.99
CA GLY A 422 -13.31 5.67 16.17
C GLY A 422 -12.69 6.26 14.90
N PRO A 423 -12.55 7.60 14.83
CA PRO A 423 -12.08 8.29 13.62
C PRO A 423 -10.61 7.99 13.27
N LYS A 424 -9.85 7.41 14.18
CA LYS A 424 -8.43 7.04 13.97
C LYS A 424 -8.21 5.53 13.91
N ASP A 425 -9.25 4.73 14.16
CA ASP A 425 -9.18 3.28 13.99
C ASP A 425 -9.07 2.95 12.51
N VAL A 426 -8.37 1.89 12.16
CA VAL A 426 -8.06 1.58 10.77
C VAL A 426 -8.81 0.34 10.31
N VAL A 427 -9.65 0.50 9.26
CA VAL A 427 -10.23 -0.62 8.53
C VAL A 427 -9.34 -1.03 7.37
N ILE A 428 -9.05 -2.32 7.26
CA ILE A 428 -8.19 -2.88 6.21
C ILE A 428 -9.02 -3.80 5.32
N ASN A 429 -8.84 -3.67 4.01
CA ASN A 429 -9.40 -4.56 3.00
C ASN A 429 -8.51 -4.60 1.75
N ALA A 430 -8.66 -5.61 0.90
CA ALA A 430 -7.87 -5.71 -0.34
C ALA A 430 -8.66 -6.30 -1.51
N ALA A 431 -9.01 -7.58 -1.46
CA ALA A 431 -9.55 -8.28 -2.63
C ALA A 431 -11.01 -8.75 -2.43
N GLY A 432 -11.66 -9.12 -3.51
CA GLY A 432 -13.04 -9.62 -3.52
C GLY A 432 -14.09 -8.55 -3.76
N SER A 433 -15.29 -8.71 -3.20
CA SER A 433 -16.39 -7.73 -3.32
C SER A 433 -16.25 -6.56 -2.35
N MET A 434 -15.61 -6.79 -1.21
CA MET A 434 -15.52 -5.83 -0.11
C MET A 434 -14.91 -4.48 -0.49
N PRO A 435 -13.78 -4.39 -1.23
CA PRO A 435 -13.24 -3.10 -1.61
C PRO A 435 -14.22 -2.24 -2.41
N GLY A 436 -15.01 -2.87 -3.28
CA GLY A 436 -16.02 -2.18 -4.08
C GLY A 436 -17.13 -1.60 -3.22
N ASP A 437 -17.72 -2.43 -2.37
CA ASP A 437 -18.80 -2.01 -1.47
C ASP A 437 -18.30 -1.00 -0.42
N LEU A 438 -17.11 -1.20 0.13
CA LEU A 438 -16.50 -0.26 1.07
C LEU A 438 -16.15 1.09 0.41
N GLN A 439 -15.73 1.11 -0.86
CA GLN A 439 -15.46 2.38 -1.55
C GLN A 439 -16.71 3.26 -1.60
N CYS A 440 -17.86 2.69 -1.91
CA CYS A 440 -19.08 3.48 -2.04
C CYS A 440 -19.82 3.70 -0.72
N LEU A 441 -19.71 2.80 0.27
CA LEU A 441 -20.51 2.85 1.49
C LEU A 441 -19.76 3.35 2.73
N TRP A 442 -18.43 3.10 2.84
CA TRP A 442 -17.67 3.46 4.04
C TRP A 442 -17.58 4.96 4.24
N ARG A 443 -18.00 5.44 5.41
CA ARG A 443 -17.96 6.84 5.83
C ARG A 443 -16.63 7.12 6.53
N ALA A 444 -15.59 7.45 5.76
CA ALA A 444 -14.28 7.77 6.30
C ALA A 444 -14.21 9.20 6.85
N SER A 445 -13.83 9.35 8.11
CA SER A 445 -13.69 10.64 8.78
C SER A 445 -12.28 11.22 8.67
N THR A 446 -11.26 10.37 8.47
CA THR A 446 -9.86 10.77 8.28
C THR A 446 -9.21 9.92 7.17
N PRO A 447 -8.11 10.39 6.56
CA PRO A 447 -7.41 9.62 5.53
C PRO A 447 -6.74 8.35 6.08
N GLU A 448 -6.44 8.31 7.37
CA GLU A 448 -5.79 7.16 8.02
C GLU A 448 -6.78 6.01 8.27
N GLN A 449 -8.08 6.31 8.38
CA GLN A 449 -9.12 5.34 8.76
C GLN A 449 -9.33 4.23 7.73
N TYR A 450 -9.03 4.46 6.45
CA TYR A 450 -9.29 3.52 5.36
C TYR A 450 -8.01 3.04 4.69
N HIS A 451 -7.68 1.77 4.89
CA HIS A 451 -6.54 1.12 4.28
C HIS A 451 -6.99 0.08 3.25
N VAL A 452 -6.69 0.33 1.99
CA VAL A 452 -7.02 -0.59 0.90
C VAL A 452 -5.81 -0.88 0.01
N GLU A 453 -5.61 -2.13 -0.34
CA GLU A 453 -4.75 -2.53 -1.45
C GLU A 453 -5.65 -2.98 -2.61
N TYR A 454 -5.76 -2.17 -3.63
CA TYR A 454 -6.67 -2.46 -4.75
C TYR A 454 -6.02 -2.29 -6.13
N ALA A 455 -4.87 -1.64 -6.23
CA ALA A 455 -4.19 -1.46 -7.51
C ALA A 455 -3.62 -2.77 -8.07
N TYR A 456 -3.17 -3.67 -7.20
CA TYR A 456 -2.73 -5.02 -7.54
C TYR A 456 -3.78 -6.09 -7.18
N SER A 457 -4.66 -5.76 -6.24
CA SER A 457 -5.79 -6.58 -5.77
C SER A 457 -5.36 -7.99 -5.33
N CYS A 458 -4.35 -8.05 -4.48
CA CYS A 458 -3.73 -9.30 -4.05
C CYS A 458 -4.53 -9.94 -2.93
N MET A 459 -5.10 -11.12 -3.17
CA MET A 459 -5.70 -11.95 -2.11
C MET A 459 -4.65 -12.39 -1.10
N GLY A 460 -5.02 -12.43 0.18
CA GLY A 460 -4.12 -12.74 1.30
C GLY A 460 -3.38 -11.54 1.86
N TYR A 461 -3.62 -10.33 1.33
CA TYR A 461 -2.97 -9.11 1.82
C TYR A 461 -3.43 -8.70 3.22
N GLU A 462 -4.70 -8.87 3.55
CA GLU A 462 -5.37 -8.23 4.69
C GLU A 462 -4.75 -8.61 6.04
N ILE A 463 -4.48 -9.90 6.26
CA ILE A 463 -3.96 -10.41 7.54
C ILE A 463 -2.54 -9.90 7.81
N PRO A 464 -1.55 -10.11 6.91
CA PRO A 464 -0.22 -9.55 7.13
C PRO A 464 -0.18 -8.02 7.09
N ALA A 465 -1.03 -7.38 6.29
CA ALA A 465 -1.13 -5.92 6.28
C ALA A 465 -1.55 -5.36 7.63
N ALA A 466 -2.46 -6.06 8.34
CA ALA A 466 -2.88 -5.65 9.67
C ALA A 466 -1.72 -5.63 10.68
N ILE A 467 -0.75 -6.53 10.55
CA ILE A 467 0.50 -6.50 11.33
C ILE A 467 1.28 -5.21 11.05
N GLY A 468 1.50 -4.89 9.78
CA GLY A 468 2.22 -3.68 9.38
C GLY A 468 1.52 -2.40 9.82
N VAL A 469 0.19 -2.34 9.68
CA VAL A 469 -0.62 -1.21 10.16
C VAL A 469 -0.53 -1.08 11.68
N LYS A 470 -0.71 -2.19 12.43
CA LYS A 470 -0.66 -2.17 13.91
C LYS A 470 0.70 -1.73 14.44
N LEU A 471 1.79 -2.20 13.83
CA LEU A 471 3.14 -1.72 14.15
C LEU A 471 3.31 -0.22 13.85
N ALA A 472 2.63 0.30 12.84
CA ALA A 472 2.70 1.71 12.48
C ALA A 472 1.87 2.60 13.42
N VAL A 473 0.66 2.22 13.81
CA VAL A 473 -0.24 3.05 14.62
C VAL A 473 -0.09 2.84 16.13
N GLY A 474 0.50 1.72 16.56
CA GLY A 474 0.65 1.38 17.98
C GLY A 474 -0.68 0.99 18.65
N ASP A 475 -0.69 1.00 19.99
CA ASP A 475 -1.83 0.52 20.79
C ASP A 475 -2.95 1.54 20.97
N ALA A 476 -2.72 2.79 20.59
CA ALA A 476 -3.72 3.85 20.75
C ALA A 476 -4.90 3.73 19.75
N HIS A 477 -4.80 2.86 18.73
CA HIS A 477 -5.79 2.69 17.68
C HIS A 477 -6.13 1.22 17.47
N GLU A 478 -7.41 0.94 17.24
CA GLU A 478 -7.85 -0.38 16.82
C GLU A 478 -7.55 -0.60 15.34
N VAL A 479 -7.18 -1.83 15.00
CA VAL A 479 -6.94 -2.26 13.62
C VAL A 479 -7.89 -3.39 13.31
N VAL A 480 -8.78 -3.18 12.34
CA VAL A 480 -9.82 -4.11 11.93
C VAL A 480 -9.55 -4.57 10.51
N ALA A 481 -9.21 -5.82 10.31
CA ALA A 481 -9.06 -6.42 8.99
C ALA A 481 -10.37 -7.12 8.60
N ILE A 482 -11.03 -6.65 7.55
CA ILE A 482 -12.20 -7.31 6.96
C ILE A 482 -11.69 -8.30 5.91
N VAL A 483 -11.93 -9.58 6.16
CA VAL A 483 -11.32 -10.68 5.43
C VAL A 483 -12.40 -11.59 4.86
N GLY A 484 -12.41 -11.84 3.55
CA GLY A 484 -13.25 -12.87 2.94
C GLY A 484 -12.68 -14.27 3.20
N ASP A 485 -13.54 -15.29 3.21
CA ASP A 485 -13.14 -16.68 3.41
C ASP A 485 -12.11 -17.16 2.37
N GLY A 486 -12.20 -16.68 1.12
CA GLY A 486 -11.23 -16.99 0.07
C GLY A 486 -9.85 -16.38 0.30
N THR A 487 -9.79 -15.12 0.69
CA THR A 487 -8.54 -14.43 0.96
C THR A 487 -7.92 -14.88 2.29
N TYR A 488 -8.76 -15.20 3.30
CA TYR A 488 -8.31 -15.78 4.57
C TYR A 488 -7.48 -17.03 4.35
N GLN A 489 -7.94 -17.95 3.50
CA GLN A 489 -7.25 -19.22 3.25
C GLN A 489 -5.89 -19.09 2.55
N MET A 490 -5.53 -17.91 2.07
CA MET A 490 -4.24 -17.69 1.41
C MET A 490 -3.09 -17.55 2.43
N LEU A 491 -3.23 -16.75 3.48
CA LEU A 491 -2.16 -16.43 4.43
C LEU A 491 -2.66 -16.32 5.89
N PRO A 492 -3.44 -17.29 6.41
CA PRO A 492 -3.97 -17.21 7.78
C PRO A 492 -2.89 -17.40 8.85
N MET A 493 -1.76 -18.04 8.51
CA MET A 493 -0.68 -18.35 9.45
C MET A 493 -0.04 -17.09 10.06
N GLU A 494 -0.22 -15.92 9.46
CA GLU A 494 0.31 -14.67 10.01
C GLU A 494 -0.46 -14.20 11.26
N ILE A 495 -1.60 -14.80 11.57
CA ILE A 495 -2.23 -14.65 12.89
C ILE A 495 -1.26 -15.05 14.00
N ALA A 496 -0.51 -16.16 13.81
CA ALA A 496 0.53 -16.57 14.75
C ALA A 496 1.68 -15.56 14.88
N THR A 497 1.99 -14.81 13.83
CA THR A 497 2.95 -13.69 13.89
C THR A 497 2.40 -12.57 14.75
N ALA A 498 1.16 -12.14 14.55
CA ALA A 498 0.52 -11.12 15.38
C ALA A 498 0.51 -11.53 16.87
N VAL A 499 0.16 -12.78 17.17
CA VAL A 499 0.17 -13.34 18.52
C VAL A 499 1.57 -13.33 19.13
N SER A 500 2.59 -13.79 18.38
CA SER A 500 3.97 -13.83 18.88
C SER A 500 4.56 -12.45 19.15
N GLU A 501 4.10 -11.43 18.44
CA GLU A 501 4.51 -10.03 18.64
C GLU A 501 3.60 -9.27 19.63
N GLY A 502 2.59 -9.94 20.21
CA GLY A 502 1.65 -9.31 21.15
C GLY A 502 0.78 -8.22 20.54
N LEU A 503 0.50 -8.29 19.25
CA LEU A 503 -0.27 -7.28 18.51
C LEU A 503 -1.76 -7.58 18.56
N LYS A 504 -2.56 -6.71 19.18
CA LYS A 504 -4.03 -6.80 19.16
C LYS A 504 -4.55 -6.36 17.79
N ILE A 505 -5.16 -7.29 17.05
CA ILE A 505 -5.79 -7.06 15.74
C ILE A 505 -7.17 -7.74 15.76
N ILE A 506 -8.17 -7.07 15.20
CA ILE A 506 -9.52 -7.60 15.05
C ILE A 506 -9.70 -8.12 13.63
N TYR A 507 -9.97 -9.41 13.46
CA TYR A 507 -10.26 -10.01 12.17
C TYR A 507 -11.77 -10.24 12.04
N VAL A 508 -12.40 -9.57 11.07
CA VAL A 508 -13.82 -9.74 10.75
C VAL A 508 -13.92 -10.59 9.49
N LEU A 509 -14.23 -11.87 9.66
CA LEU A 509 -14.31 -12.82 8.56
C LEU A 509 -15.72 -12.84 7.97
N LEU A 510 -15.81 -12.53 6.68
CA LEU A 510 -17.03 -12.62 5.89
C LEU A 510 -17.02 -13.91 5.07
N ASN A 511 -17.77 -14.92 5.54
CA ASN A 511 -17.83 -16.23 4.92
C ASN A 511 -19.00 -16.31 3.93
N ASN A 512 -18.70 -16.42 2.65
CA ASN A 512 -19.68 -16.60 1.58
C ASN A 512 -19.47 -17.92 0.79
N HIS A 513 -18.66 -18.83 1.32
CA HIS A 513 -18.34 -20.16 0.83
C HIS A 513 -17.72 -20.17 -0.58
N GLY A 514 -16.81 -19.22 -0.86
CA GLY A 514 -16.06 -19.21 -2.11
C GLY A 514 -15.59 -17.85 -2.59
N PHE A 515 -15.34 -17.77 -3.88
CA PHE A 515 -14.93 -16.55 -4.58
C PHE A 515 -16.17 -15.83 -5.14
N ALA A 516 -17.05 -15.34 -4.26
CA ALA A 516 -18.39 -14.84 -4.62
C ALA A 516 -18.35 -13.71 -5.64
N SER A 517 -17.38 -12.78 -5.56
CA SER A 517 -17.19 -11.71 -6.54
C SER A 517 -16.95 -12.25 -7.95
N ILE A 518 -16.05 -13.24 -8.08
CA ILE A 518 -15.73 -13.87 -9.36
C ILE A 518 -16.90 -14.71 -9.86
N GLY A 519 -17.62 -15.39 -8.96
CA GLY A 519 -18.84 -16.11 -9.28
C GLY A 519 -19.95 -15.19 -9.84
N ALA A 520 -20.13 -14.01 -9.22
CA ALA A 520 -21.09 -13.00 -9.68
C ALA A 520 -20.69 -12.42 -11.05
N LEU A 521 -19.39 -12.12 -11.25
CA LEU A 521 -18.86 -11.68 -12.54
C LEU A 521 -19.11 -12.72 -13.63
N SER A 522 -18.79 -14.00 -13.37
CA SER A 522 -19.04 -15.11 -14.29
C SER A 522 -20.52 -15.18 -14.69
N GLN A 523 -21.43 -15.11 -13.71
CA GLN A 523 -22.86 -15.14 -13.93
C GLN A 523 -23.38 -13.93 -14.72
N SER A 524 -22.86 -12.74 -14.46
CA SER A 524 -23.24 -11.51 -15.18
C SER A 524 -22.88 -11.56 -16.67
N ARG A 525 -21.94 -12.43 -17.04
CA ARG A 525 -21.50 -12.68 -18.42
C ARG A 525 -22.12 -13.95 -19.04
N GLY A 526 -23.14 -14.54 -18.39
CA GLY A 526 -23.82 -15.73 -18.88
C GLY A 526 -23.13 -17.06 -18.56
N SER A 527 -22.07 -17.07 -17.76
CA SER A 527 -21.39 -18.28 -17.28
C SER A 527 -22.05 -18.86 -16.02
N GLN A 528 -21.58 -20.01 -15.55
CA GLN A 528 -22.28 -20.84 -14.52
C GLN A 528 -21.55 -20.90 -13.18
N ARG A 529 -20.74 -19.90 -12.82
CA ARG A 529 -19.98 -19.87 -11.55
C ARG A 529 -19.05 -21.08 -11.33
N PHE A 530 -18.57 -21.72 -12.39
CA PHE A 530 -17.74 -22.92 -12.28
C PHE A 530 -16.44 -22.64 -11.50
N GLY A 531 -16.17 -23.48 -10.50
CA GLY A 531 -14.94 -23.40 -9.68
C GLY A 531 -14.89 -22.20 -8.73
N THR A 532 -15.99 -21.48 -8.50
CA THR A 532 -16.02 -20.28 -7.66
C THR A 532 -16.71 -20.48 -6.29
N SER A 533 -17.11 -21.72 -5.97
CA SER A 533 -17.67 -22.08 -4.67
C SER A 533 -16.95 -23.29 -4.11
N TYR A 534 -16.82 -23.35 -2.78
CA TYR A 534 -16.18 -24.46 -2.07
C TYR A 534 -17.17 -25.62 -1.94
N ARG A 535 -17.15 -26.51 -2.90
CA ARG A 535 -18.03 -27.67 -3.01
C ARG A 535 -17.25 -28.97 -3.05
N MET A 536 -17.80 -29.99 -2.39
CA MET A 536 -17.32 -31.34 -2.54
C MET A 536 -17.53 -31.83 -3.98
N ARG A 537 -16.67 -32.71 -4.44
CA ARG A 537 -16.85 -33.33 -5.74
C ARG A 537 -17.94 -34.41 -5.67
N ARG A 538 -18.81 -34.45 -6.64
CA ARG A 538 -19.72 -35.55 -6.86
C ARG A 538 -19.13 -36.51 -7.88
N GLY A 539 -19.11 -37.81 -7.53
CA GLY A 539 -18.52 -38.85 -8.40
C GLY A 539 -17.02 -39.07 -8.23
N GLY A 540 -16.41 -38.60 -7.11
CA GLY A 540 -15.01 -38.81 -6.78
C GLY A 540 -14.03 -37.82 -7.45
N PRO A 541 -12.69 -38.09 -7.39
CA PRO A 541 -11.69 -37.23 -7.97
C PRO A 541 -11.95 -36.92 -9.46
N GLY A 542 -11.85 -35.64 -9.84
CA GLY A 542 -12.19 -35.20 -11.20
C GLY A 542 -13.66 -35.04 -11.51
N GLY A 543 -14.59 -35.48 -10.63
CA GLY A 543 -16.01 -35.27 -10.77
C GLY A 543 -16.44 -33.80 -10.66
N ARG A 544 -17.74 -33.51 -10.78
CA ARG A 544 -18.28 -32.15 -10.72
C ARG A 544 -18.13 -31.55 -9.33
N LEU A 545 -17.78 -30.27 -9.23
CA LEU A 545 -17.73 -29.45 -8.01
C LEU A 545 -19.13 -28.91 -7.67
N ASP A 546 -20.12 -29.78 -7.51
CA ASP A 546 -21.51 -29.43 -7.27
C ASP A 546 -22.15 -30.25 -6.13
N GLY A 547 -21.34 -30.90 -5.30
CA GLY A 547 -21.77 -31.60 -4.10
C GLY A 547 -22.12 -30.67 -2.93
N ALA A 548 -22.13 -31.19 -1.70
CA ALA A 548 -22.31 -30.39 -0.50
C ALA A 548 -21.20 -29.34 -0.33
N GLU A 549 -21.45 -28.33 0.46
CA GLU A 549 -20.43 -27.36 0.85
C GLU A 549 -19.32 -28.04 1.64
N VAL A 550 -18.08 -27.57 1.43
CA VAL A 550 -16.94 -28.06 2.22
C VAL A 550 -17.07 -27.50 3.62
N PRO A 551 -17.05 -28.35 4.67
CA PRO A 551 -17.29 -27.91 6.04
C PRO A 551 -16.04 -27.27 6.67
N PHE A 552 -15.67 -26.08 6.25
CA PHE A 552 -14.59 -25.32 6.88
C PHE A 552 -15.05 -24.69 8.19
N ASP A 553 -14.29 -24.91 9.24
CA ASP A 553 -14.39 -24.13 10.48
C ASP A 553 -13.22 -23.15 10.54
N LEU A 554 -13.43 -21.95 9.99
CA LEU A 554 -12.39 -20.93 9.88
C LEU A 554 -12.11 -20.26 11.23
N ALA A 555 -13.08 -20.24 12.15
CA ALA A 555 -12.88 -19.75 13.51
C ALA A 555 -11.99 -20.69 14.31
N ALA A 556 -12.24 -22.01 14.26
CA ALA A 556 -11.36 -23.00 14.87
C ALA A 556 -9.94 -22.97 14.27
N ASN A 557 -9.82 -22.72 12.96
CA ASN A 557 -8.53 -22.54 12.33
C ASN A 557 -7.79 -21.30 12.86
N ALA A 558 -8.46 -20.15 12.99
CA ALA A 558 -7.88 -18.95 13.59
C ALA A 558 -7.44 -19.18 15.04
N ALA A 559 -8.29 -19.86 15.84
CA ALA A 559 -7.96 -20.23 17.22
C ALA A 559 -6.73 -21.15 17.30
N SER A 560 -6.53 -22.04 16.31
CA SER A 560 -5.32 -22.89 16.24
C SER A 560 -4.03 -22.11 16.02
N TRP A 561 -4.12 -20.89 15.51
CA TRP A 561 -2.99 -19.94 15.40
C TRP A 561 -2.86 -19.01 16.60
N GLY A 562 -3.69 -19.17 17.62
CA GLY A 562 -3.66 -18.41 18.88
C GLY A 562 -4.60 -17.20 18.91
N ALA A 563 -5.52 -17.06 17.97
CA ALA A 563 -6.58 -16.05 18.07
C ALA A 563 -7.59 -16.43 19.17
N GLU A 564 -8.14 -15.43 19.87
CA GLU A 564 -9.19 -15.55 20.90
C GLU A 564 -10.58 -15.27 20.31
#